data_57b701e472718aa953936c84938bcb42
#
_entry.id   57b701e472718aa953936c84938bcb42
#
_cell.length_a   1.000
_cell.length_b   1.000
_cell.length_c   1.000
_cell.angle_alpha   90.00
_cell.angle_beta   90.00
_cell.angle_gamma   90.00
#
_symmetry.space_group_name_H-M   'P 1'
#
loop_
_entity.id
_entity.type
_entity.pdbx_description
1 polymer ?
#
loop_
_entity_poly.entity_id
_entity_poly.type
_entity_poly.pdbx_seq_one_letter_code
_entity_poly.pdbx_strand_id
1 'polypeptide(L)'
;ELVIFNLISMDRSMFDMNQMFGFLSNLGAINTNNYFAFNENEVEKFRLINALKPGIFQENTQTFAVAIVADLHSSLDPYNTVKQMIEFAVTFSDKFHATLCDQDRTPITKQMISHVESKAQDIARLKQLNKNDTIGA
;
A
#
# COMPACT_ATOMS: atom_id res chain seq x y z
N GLU A 1 -9.87 -1.14 -9.58
CA GLU A 1 -10.31 -1.17 -8.20
C GLU A 1 -9.14 -0.91 -7.24
N LEU A 2 -9.34 -0.04 -6.29
CA LEU A 2 -8.30 0.35 -5.33
C LEU A 2 -8.34 -0.55 -4.10
N VAL A 3 -7.15 -0.94 -3.64
CA VAL A 3 -6.95 -1.52 -2.32
C VAL A 3 -6.24 -0.48 -1.48
N ILE A 4 -6.78 -0.19 -0.31
CA ILE A 4 -6.27 0.84 0.61
C ILE A 4 -6.12 0.22 2.00
N PHE A 5 -4.91 0.32 2.56
CA PHE A 5 -4.67 0.00 3.97
C PHE A 5 -4.17 1.25 4.67
N ASN A 6 -4.80 1.60 5.77
CA ASN A 6 -4.37 2.71 6.61
C ASN A 6 -3.42 2.21 7.70
N LEU A 7 -2.41 3.01 8.01
CA LEU A 7 -1.42 2.74 9.05
C LEU A 7 -1.46 3.92 10.01
N ILE A 8 -2.08 3.72 11.15
CA ILE A 8 -2.41 4.80 12.09
C ILE A 8 -1.61 4.61 13.37
N SER A 9 -0.91 5.65 13.82
CA SER A 9 -0.17 5.63 15.08
C SER A 9 -1.07 5.20 16.23
N MET A 10 -0.63 4.25 17.06
CA MET A 10 -1.44 3.65 18.12
C MET A 10 -1.92 4.67 19.13
N ASP A 11 -1.10 5.67 19.46
CA ASP A 11 -1.44 6.72 20.40
C ASP A 11 -1.70 8.07 19.73
N ARG A 12 -1.79 8.06 18.38
CA ARG A 12 -1.95 9.25 17.54
C ARG A 12 -0.82 10.27 17.68
N SER A 13 0.33 9.85 18.21
CA SER A 13 1.52 10.70 18.17
C SER A 13 2.05 10.76 16.73
N MET A 14 2.65 11.90 16.37
CA MET A 14 3.22 12.08 15.03
C MET A 14 4.37 11.11 14.83
N PHE A 15 4.45 10.54 13.63
CA PHE A 15 5.60 9.73 13.22
C PHE A 15 6.85 10.60 13.16
N ASP A 16 7.99 10.02 13.50
CA ASP A 16 9.28 10.67 13.23
C ASP A 16 9.52 10.63 11.72
N MET A 17 9.34 11.77 11.06
CA MET A 17 9.38 11.84 9.59
C MET A 17 10.77 11.53 9.05
N ASN A 18 11.82 11.89 9.77
CA ASN A 18 13.19 11.58 9.35
C ASN A 18 13.44 10.07 9.37
N GLN A 19 13.00 9.40 10.43
CA GLN A 19 13.09 7.94 10.52
C GLN A 19 12.25 7.27 9.44
N MET A 20 11.04 7.78 9.21
CA MET A 20 10.14 7.21 8.20
C MET A 20 10.74 7.35 6.80
N PHE A 21 11.23 8.52 6.45
CA PHE A 21 11.86 8.75 5.14
C PHE A 21 13.09 7.87 4.94
N GLY A 22 13.93 7.74 5.96
CA GLY A 22 15.08 6.85 5.92
C GLY A 22 14.70 5.39 5.73
N PHE A 23 13.69 4.93 6.45
CA PHE A 23 13.15 3.58 6.34
C PHE A 23 12.63 3.30 4.92
N LEU A 24 11.84 4.22 4.37
CA LEU A 24 11.27 4.09 3.03
C LEU A 24 12.36 4.08 1.96
N SER A 25 13.36 4.95 2.09
CA SER A 25 14.49 4.98 1.16
C SER A 25 15.28 3.68 1.18
N ASN A 26 15.50 3.11 2.36
CA ASN A 26 16.20 1.83 2.51
C ASN A 26 15.44 0.67 1.86
N LEU A 27 14.12 0.76 1.76
CA LEU A 27 13.30 -0.23 1.06
C LEU A 27 13.22 0.02 -0.45
N GLY A 28 13.90 1.05 -0.95
CA GLY A 28 13.90 1.38 -2.37
C GLY A 28 12.68 2.18 -2.82
N ALA A 29 11.91 2.73 -1.90
CA ALA A 29 10.79 3.59 -2.26
C ALA A 29 11.30 4.89 -2.91
N ILE A 30 10.58 5.34 -3.93
CA ILE A 30 10.93 6.55 -4.68
C ILE A 30 10.12 7.71 -4.11
N ASN A 31 10.83 8.72 -3.59
CA ASN A 31 10.21 9.95 -3.08
C ASN A 31 9.87 10.85 -4.28
N THR A 32 8.57 11.07 -4.51
CA THR A 32 8.10 11.94 -5.60
C THR A 32 7.86 13.37 -5.14
N ASN A 33 8.15 13.71 -3.87
CA ASN A 33 7.84 14.95 -3.16
C ASN A 33 6.38 15.05 -2.71
N ASN A 34 5.49 14.21 -3.21
CA ASN A 34 4.09 14.17 -2.80
C ASN A 34 3.72 12.85 -2.14
N TYR A 35 4.33 11.75 -2.59
CA TYR A 35 4.10 10.40 -2.07
C TYR A 35 5.36 9.56 -2.30
N PHE A 36 5.34 8.33 -1.80
CA PHE A 36 6.42 7.36 -2.03
C PHE A 36 5.89 6.23 -2.91
N ALA A 37 6.60 5.98 -4.01
CA ALA A 37 6.23 4.93 -4.96
C ALA A 37 7.08 3.69 -4.73
N PHE A 38 6.45 2.52 -4.74
CA PHE A 38 7.12 1.22 -4.69
C PHE A 38 6.99 0.59 -6.08
N ASN A 39 8.10 0.55 -6.81
CA ASN A 39 8.14 0.10 -8.19
C ASN A 39 8.81 -1.26 -8.32
N GLU A 40 8.44 -1.98 -9.38
CA GLU A 40 9.13 -3.18 -9.83
C GLU A 40 9.25 -3.08 -11.36
N ASN A 41 10.47 -3.17 -11.87
CA ASN A 41 10.73 -3.03 -13.31
C ASN A 41 10.13 -1.75 -13.88
N GLU A 42 10.29 -0.64 -13.16
CA GLU A 42 9.82 0.69 -13.55
C GLU A 42 8.29 0.85 -13.56
N VAL A 43 7.57 -0.16 -13.05
CA VAL A 43 6.11 -0.10 -12.91
C VAL A 43 5.76 0.05 -11.43
N GLU A 44 4.91 1.04 -11.12
CA GLU A 44 4.46 1.25 -9.75
C GLU A 44 3.53 0.12 -9.32
N LYS A 45 3.87 -0.57 -8.23
CA LYS A 45 3.02 -1.61 -7.64
C LYS A 45 2.02 -1.03 -6.66
N PHE A 46 2.50 -0.18 -5.77
CA PHE A 46 1.68 0.55 -4.81
C PHE A 46 2.43 1.80 -4.37
N ARG A 47 1.71 2.66 -3.67
CA ARG A 47 2.29 3.91 -3.14
C ARG A 47 1.88 4.13 -1.71
N LEU A 48 2.71 4.87 -0.99
CA LEU A 48 2.41 5.34 0.37
C LEU A 48 2.08 6.82 0.29
N ILE A 49 0.92 7.17 0.83
CA ILE A 49 0.43 8.55 0.86
C ILE A 49 0.22 8.99 2.29
N ASN A 50 0.12 10.31 2.49
CA ASN A 50 -0.33 10.88 3.74
C ASN A 50 -1.85 10.68 3.84
N ALA A 51 -2.31 9.99 4.89
CA ALA A 51 -3.74 9.73 5.07
C ALA A 51 -4.51 10.93 5.62
N LEU A 52 -3.80 11.96 6.09
CA LEU A 52 -4.39 13.20 6.57
C LEU A 52 -4.34 14.26 5.48
N LYS A 53 -5.22 15.26 5.57
CA LYS A 53 -5.18 16.38 4.63
C LYS A 53 -3.85 17.10 4.73
N PRO A 54 -3.25 17.52 3.60
CA PRO A 54 -3.80 17.52 2.23
C PRO A 54 -3.64 16.23 1.45
N GLY A 55 -3.22 15.12 2.06
CA GLY A 55 -3.09 13.83 1.39
C GLY A 55 -1.75 13.60 0.71
N ILE A 56 -0.84 14.53 0.84
CA ILE A 56 0.50 14.48 0.23
C ILE A 56 1.55 14.76 1.30
N PHE A 57 2.81 14.40 0.99
CA PHE A 57 3.96 14.76 1.82
C PHE A 57 4.62 15.99 1.21
N GLN A 58 4.62 17.07 1.95
CA GLN A 58 5.32 18.30 1.60
C GLN A 58 6.43 18.54 2.62
N GLU A 59 7.32 19.49 2.34
CA GLU A 59 8.32 19.91 3.29
C GLU A 59 7.67 20.27 4.63
N ASN A 60 8.23 19.76 5.73
CA ASN A 60 7.73 19.95 7.09
C ASN A 60 6.36 19.31 7.39
N THR A 61 5.89 18.42 6.52
CA THR A 61 4.67 17.64 6.81
C THR A 61 4.89 16.78 8.05
N GLN A 62 3.92 16.83 8.97
CA GLN A 62 3.83 15.90 10.09
C GLN A 62 2.52 15.15 10.01
N THR A 63 2.54 13.86 10.32
CA THR A 63 1.34 13.04 10.28
C THR A 63 1.40 11.91 11.29
N PHE A 64 0.23 11.47 11.76
CA PHE A 64 0.09 10.26 12.56
C PHE A 64 -0.61 9.14 11.80
N ALA A 65 -0.90 9.34 10.51
CA ALA A 65 -1.58 8.34 9.70
C ALA A 65 -1.09 8.42 8.25
N VAL A 66 -0.70 7.26 7.73
CA VAL A 66 -0.33 7.09 6.31
C VAL A 66 -1.19 5.98 5.74
N ALA A 67 -1.23 5.88 4.42
CA ALA A 67 -1.98 4.82 3.75
C ALA A 67 -1.18 4.26 2.59
N ILE A 68 -1.30 2.96 2.36
CA ILE A 68 -0.77 2.33 1.16
C ILE A 68 -1.94 2.02 0.22
N VAL A 69 -1.73 2.31 -1.06
CA VAL A 69 -2.78 2.27 -2.08
C VAL A 69 -2.26 1.57 -3.33
N ALA A 70 -3.04 0.66 -3.87
CA ALA A 70 -2.75 0.03 -5.16
C ALA A 70 -4.02 -0.07 -6.00
N ASP A 71 -3.85 0.07 -7.32
CA ASP A 71 -4.90 -0.25 -8.28
C ASP A 71 -4.61 -1.65 -8.84
N LEU A 72 -5.42 -2.62 -8.41
CA LEU A 72 -5.21 -4.02 -8.78
C LEU A 72 -5.45 -4.28 -10.26
N HIS A 73 -6.30 -3.48 -10.92
CA HIS A 73 -6.57 -3.67 -12.35
C HIS A 73 -5.38 -3.29 -13.22
N SER A 74 -4.56 -2.34 -12.78
CA SER A 74 -3.35 -1.95 -13.49
C SER A 74 -2.10 -2.70 -13.02
N SER A 75 -2.23 -3.57 -12.02
CA SER A 75 -1.12 -4.36 -11.50
C SER A 75 -0.76 -5.49 -12.45
N LEU A 76 0.55 -5.73 -12.63
CA LEU A 76 1.04 -6.86 -13.42
C LEU A 76 0.77 -8.20 -12.73
N ASP A 77 0.82 -8.21 -11.40
CA ASP A 77 0.55 -9.38 -10.57
C ASP A 77 -0.22 -8.93 -9.32
N PRO A 78 -1.56 -8.85 -9.41
CA PRO A 78 -2.37 -8.33 -8.30
C PRO A 78 -2.20 -9.06 -6.98
N TYR A 79 -2.11 -10.39 -7.02
CA TYR A 79 -1.96 -11.18 -5.80
C TYR A 79 -0.63 -10.89 -5.11
N ASN A 80 0.46 -10.88 -5.87
CA ASN A 80 1.78 -10.58 -5.33
C ASN A 80 1.85 -9.14 -4.80
N THR A 81 1.21 -8.19 -5.48
CA THR A 81 1.13 -6.81 -5.02
C THR A 81 0.48 -6.72 -3.65
N VAL A 82 -0.66 -7.38 -3.46
CA VAL A 82 -1.36 -7.39 -2.17
C VAL A 82 -0.50 -8.02 -1.08
N LYS A 83 0.17 -9.14 -1.39
CA LYS A 83 1.06 -9.77 -0.41
C LYS A 83 2.18 -8.84 0.02
N GLN A 84 2.80 -8.14 -0.92
CA GLN A 84 3.87 -7.18 -0.62
C GLN A 84 3.36 -5.97 0.16
N MET A 85 2.16 -5.49 -0.13
CA MET A 85 1.53 -4.42 0.65
C MET A 85 1.34 -4.84 2.11
N ILE A 86 0.85 -6.04 2.34
CA ILE A 86 0.63 -6.57 3.69
C ILE A 86 1.96 -6.72 4.44
N GLU A 87 2.98 -7.28 3.78
CA GLU A 87 4.31 -7.41 4.38
C GLU A 87 4.89 -6.05 4.76
N PHE A 88 4.78 -5.07 3.87
CA PHE A 88 5.21 -3.71 4.16
C PHE A 88 4.43 -3.13 5.34
N ALA A 89 3.11 -3.30 5.34
CA ALA A 89 2.24 -2.76 6.38
C ALA A 89 2.59 -3.33 7.76
N VAL A 90 2.85 -4.63 7.85
CA VAL A 90 3.25 -5.28 9.09
C VAL A 90 4.61 -4.75 9.57
N THR A 91 5.58 -4.67 8.67
CA THR A 91 6.91 -4.16 9.00
C THR A 91 6.86 -2.71 9.47
N PHE A 92 6.10 -1.87 8.76
CA PHE A 92 5.91 -0.46 9.13
C PHE A 92 5.24 -0.36 10.50
N SER A 93 4.17 -1.11 10.71
CA SER A 93 3.41 -1.08 11.97
C SER A 93 4.26 -1.47 13.16
N ASP A 94 5.10 -2.49 13.01
CA ASP A 94 6.01 -2.91 14.08
C ASP A 94 7.06 -1.83 14.38
N LYS A 95 7.62 -1.22 13.34
CA LYS A 95 8.68 -0.23 13.51
C LYS A 95 8.17 1.10 14.07
N PHE A 96 7.02 1.55 13.63
CA PHE A 96 6.50 2.89 13.97
C PHE A 96 5.33 2.86 14.95
N HIS A 97 5.03 1.71 15.54
CA HIS A 97 3.94 1.53 16.51
C HIS A 97 2.60 2.01 15.93
N ALA A 98 2.29 1.50 14.75
CA ALA A 98 1.05 1.80 14.05
C ALA A 98 0.10 0.60 14.08
N THR A 99 -1.18 0.88 13.90
CA THR A 99 -2.21 -0.14 13.73
C THR A 99 -2.54 -0.22 12.24
N LEU A 100 -2.53 -1.44 11.70
CA LEU A 100 -2.97 -1.70 10.33
C LEU A 100 -4.49 -1.72 10.30
N CYS A 101 -5.08 -0.83 9.51
CA CYS A 101 -6.52 -0.64 9.40
C CYS A 101 -6.97 -0.77 7.95
N ASP A 102 -8.27 -1.03 7.77
CA ASP A 102 -8.90 -1.04 6.46
C ASP A 102 -9.18 0.40 5.98
N GLN A 103 -9.90 0.52 4.86
CA GLN A 103 -10.26 1.79 4.25
C GLN A 103 -11.13 2.64 5.20
N ASP A 104 -11.93 2.02 6.06
CA ASP A 104 -12.80 2.70 7.01
C ASP A 104 -12.11 2.96 8.35
N ARG A 105 -10.79 2.72 8.42
CA ARG A 105 -9.95 2.89 9.61
C ARG A 105 -10.29 1.93 10.74
N THR A 106 -10.90 0.80 10.40
CA THR A 106 -11.14 -0.30 11.33
C THR A 106 -9.92 -1.22 11.35
N PRO A 107 -9.45 -1.64 12.55
CA PRO A 107 -8.32 -2.56 12.62
C PRO A 107 -8.57 -3.80 11.77
N ILE A 108 -7.56 -4.19 10.98
CA ILE A 108 -7.72 -5.26 10.02
C ILE A 108 -7.72 -6.62 10.71
N THR A 109 -8.54 -7.55 10.20
CA THR A 109 -8.61 -8.92 10.68
C THR A 109 -8.03 -9.86 9.64
N LYS A 110 -7.72 -11.09 10.08
CA LYS A 110 -7.27 -12.15 9.16
C LYS A 110 -8.30 -12.42 8.08
N GLN A 111 -9.59 -12.34 8.41
CA GLN A 111 -10.67 -12.54 7.47
C GLN A 111 -10.70 -11.45 6.40
N MET A 112 -10.48 -10.20 6.79
CA MET A 112 -10.38 -9.09 5.84
C MET A 112 -9.19 -9.27 4.88
N ILE A 113 -8.05 -9.69 5.41
CA ILE A 113 -6.86 -9.95 4.60
C ILE A 113 -7.14 -11.07 3.59
N SER A 114 -7.73 -12.17 4.04
CA SER A 114 -8.09 -13.29 3.17
C SER A 114 -9.06 -12.87 2.07
N HIS A 115 -10.00 -12.00 2.40
CA HIS A 115 -10.95 -11.47 1.41
C HIS A 115 -10.24 -10.65 0.33
N VAL A 116 -9.33 -9.77 0.73
CA VAL A 116 -8.56 -8.94 -0.21
C VAL A 116 -7.65 -9.81 -1.09
N GLU A 117 -6.98 -10.80 -0.50
CA GLU A 117 -6.14 -11.74 -1.24
C GLU A 117 -6.95 -12.54 -2.25
N SER A 118 -8.13 -13.01 -1.86
CA SER A 118 -9.05 -13.75 -2.72
C SER A 118 -9.49 -12.90 -3.91
N LYS A 119 -9.83 -11.65 -3.66
CA LYS A 119 -10.21 -10.69 -4.68
C LYS A 119 -9.05 -10.42 -5.65
N ALA A 120 -7.84 -10.30 -5.14
CA ALA A 120 -6.66 -10.12 -5.97
C ALA A 120 -6.40 -11.34 -6.86
N GLN A 121 -6.60 -12.54 -6.35
CA GLN A 121 -6.51 -13.77 -7.13
C GLN A 121 -7.55 -13.81 -8.25
N ASP A 122 -8.78 -13.38 -7.97
CA ASP A 122 -9.85 -13.32 -8.96
C ASP A 122 -9.51 -12.36 -10.10
N ILE A 123 -8.99 -11.19 -9.76
CA ILE A 123 -8.56 -10.18 -10.75
C ILE A 123 -7.43 -10.76 -11.61
N ALA A 124 -6.45 -11.40 -10.99
CA ALA A 124 -5.32 -12.02 -11.71
C ALA A 124 -5.81 -13.09 -12.68
N ARG A 125 -6.75 -13.93 -12.25
CA ARG A 125 -7.33 -14.98 -13.09
C ARG A 125 -8.10 -14.40 -14.27
N LEU A 126 -8.90 -13.36 -14.06
CA LEU A 126 -9.65 -12.69 -15.13
C LEU A 126 -8.71 -12.06 -16.15
N LYS A 127 -7.63 -11.45 -15.70
CA LYS A 127 -6.61 -10.89 -16.61
C LYS A 127 -5.97 -11.98 -17.46
N GLN A 128 -5.68 -13.14 -16.88
CA GLN A 128 -5.09 -14.27 -17.59
C GLN A 128 -6.05 -14.84 -18.62
N LEU A 129 -7.34 -14.96 -18.29
CA LEU A 129 -8.37 -15.41 -19.23
C LEU A 129 -8.53 -14.46 -20.41
N ASN A 130 -8.58 -13.15 -20.16
CA ASN A 130 -8.67 -12.15 -21.22
C ASN A 130 -7.46 -12.22 -22.15
N LYS A 131 -6.26 -12.41 -21.61
CA LYS A 131 -5.04 -12.56 -22.36
C LYS A 131 -5.08 -13.82 -23.25
N ASN A 132 -5.59 -14.93 -22.71
CA ASN A 132 -5.72 -16.17 -23.45
C ASN A 132 -6.74 -16.05 -24.58
N ASP A 133 -7.87 -15.37 -24.33
CA ASP A 133 -8.89 -15.11 -25.36
C ASP A 133 -8.31 -14.27 -26.50
N THR A 134 -7.53 -13.25 -26.17
CA THR A 134 -6.86 -12.42 -27.18
C THR A 134 -5.88 -13.23 -28.01
N ILE A 135 -5.14 -14.13 -27.39
CA ILE A 135 -4.19 -15.02 -28.09
C ILE A 135 -4.94 -16.06 -28.92
N GLY A 136 -6.05 -16.56 -28.41
CA GLY A 136 -6.84 -17.58 -29.07
C GLY A 136 -7.68 -17.09 -30.23
N ALA A 137 -7.83 -15.79 -30.34
CA ALA A 137 -8.55 -15.17 -31.42
C ALA A 137 -7.64 -15.03 -32.66
#